data_0813f1caf2880fd9a1844d6c966165f2
#
_entry.id   0813f1caf2880fd9a1844d6c966165f2
#
_cell.length_a   1.000
_cell.length_b   1.000
_cell.length_c   1.000
_cell.angle_alpha   90.00
_cell.angle_beta   90.00
_cell.angle_gamma   90.00
#
_symmetry.space_group_name_H-M   'P 1'
#
loop_
_entity.id
_entity.type
_entity.pdbx_description
1 polymer ?
#
loop_
_entity_poly.entity_id
_entity_poly.type
_entity_poly.pdbx_seq_one_letter_code
_entity_poly.pdbx_strand_id
1 'polypeptide(L)'
;MDRAKELAAINRKIVKIDPAFAPAIKNLAPCTFGLEKPKVSQYQSLIRAVIAQQVSTAAARTISGRLQEKCSGSITAARVGSLSLKELQSVGLTGAKVRTISELTQASLSGEINFRKFTYMSDEEIIKDLVPLFGIGQWTVEMFLIFHLGRLDVWPVDDLAVRRGWDNLHLNSEPIKPKALNLLGDQFSGMRSVVAWYCWRAS
;
A
#
# COMPACT_ATOMS: atom_id res chain seq x y z
N MET A 1 -7.41 -6.39 -21.37
CA MET A 1 -8.69 -5.66 -21.08
C MET A 1 -8.32 -4.25 -20.64
N ASP A 2 -9.07 -3.24 -21.05
CA ASP A 2 -8.86 -1.87 -20.61
C ASP A 2 -9.17 -1.75 -19.12
N ARG A 3 -8.18 -1.34 -18.30
CA ARG A 3 -8.30 -1.25 -16.84
C ARG A 3 -9.46 -0.34 -16.41
N ALA A 4 -9.72 0.73 -17.14
CA ALA A 4 -10.85 1.62 -16.82
C ALA A 4 -12.21 0.92 -16.98
N LYS A 5 -12.36 0.11 -18.04
CA LYS A 5 -13.57 -0.70 -18.26
C LYS A 5 -13.72 -1.78 -17.19
N GLU A 6 -12.61 -2.38 -16.77
CA GLU A 6 -12.58 -3.37 -15.68
C GLU A 6 -13.05 -2.75 -14.36
N LEU A 7 -12.49 -1.60 -13.95
CA LEU A 7 -12.88 -0.90 -12.72
C LEU A 7 -14.36 -0.47 -12.78
N ALA A 8 -14.86 0.00 -13.93
CA ALA A 8 -16.28 0.34 -14.10
C ALA A 8 -17.18 -0.90 -13.96
N ALA A 9 -16.75 -2.06 -14.45
CA ALA A 9 -17.48 -3.32 -14.26
C ALA A 9 -17.48 -3.78 -12.80
N ILE A 10 -16.33 -3.63 -12.13
CA ILE A 10 -16.19 -3.92 -10.69
C ILE A 10 -17.14 -3.05 -9.87
N ASN A 11 -17.20 -1.74 -10.13
CA ASN A 11 -18.11 -0.83 -9.42
C ASN A 11 -19.58 -1.28 -9.52
N ARG A 12 -20.02 -1.71 -10.70
CA ARG A 12 -21.38 -2.24 -10.87
C ARG A 12 -21.61 -3.54 -10.08
N LYS A 13 -20.59 -4.43 -10.01
CA LYS A 13 -20.66 -5.66 -9.22
C LYS A 13 -20.73 -5.35 -7.72
N ILE A 14 -19.91 -4.42 -7.22
CA ILE A 14 -19.92 -4.00 -5.81
C ILE A 14 -21.31 -3.53 -5.41
N VAL A 15 -21.92 -2.60 -6.18
CA VAL A 15 -23.27 -2.10 -5.89
C VAL A 15 -24.34 -3.21 -5.93
N LYS A 16 -24.18 -4.21 -6.80
CA LYS A 16 -25.11 -5.34 -6.86
C LYS A 16 -24.99 -6.26 -5.65
N ILE A 17 -23.77 -6.45 -5.13
CA ILE A 17 -23.49 -7.27 -3.95
C ILE A 17 -23.93 -6.52 -2.69
N ASP A 18 -23.57 -5.25 -2.60
CA ASP A 18 -23.83 -4.41 -1.43
C ASP A 18 -24.24 -2.98 -1.85
N PRO A 19 -25.54 -2.69 -1.85
CA PRO A 19 -26.06 -1.37 -2.23
C PRO A 19 -25.59 -0.21 -1.36
N ALA A 20 -25.07 -0.45 -0.17
CA ALA A 20 -24.51 0.59 0.71
C ALA A 20 -23.33 1.35 0.05
N PHE A 21 -22.65 0.73 -0.91
CA PHE A 21 -21.58 1.38 -1.68
C PHE A 21 -22.08 2.32 -2.79
N ALA A 22 -23.37 2.30 -3.16
CA ALA A 22 -23.87 3.08 -4.29
C ALA A 22 -23.64 4.59 -4.14
N PRO A 23 -23.91 5.23 -2.98
CA PRO A 23 -23.63 6.66 -2.79
C PRO A 23 -22.13 6.99 -2.91
N ALA A 24 -21.26 6.15 -2.35
CA ALA A 24 -19.81 6.35 -2.41
C ALA A 24 -19.29 6.24 -3.85
N ILE A 25 -19.70 5.22 -4.59
CA ILE A 25 -19.30 5.02 -6.00
C ILE A 25 -19.80 6.15 -6.91
N LYS A 26 -20.97 6.72 -6.62
CA LYS A 26 -21.54 7.82 -7.39
C LYS A 26 -20.87 9.17 -7.10
N ASN A 27 -20.55 9.45 -5.84
CA ASN A 27 -20.22 10.80 -5.38
C ASN A 27 -18.73 10.99 -5.03
N LEU A 28 -17.97 9.92 -4.82
CA LEU A 28 -16.55 10.01 -4.45
C LEU A 28 -15.65 9.82 -5.68
N ALA A 29 -14.38 10.19 -5.52
CA ALA A 29 -13.39 10.01 -6.58
C ALA A 29 -13.28 8.52 -6.96
N PRO A 30 -13.32 8.19 -8.27
CA PRO A 30 -13.28 6.81 -8.75
C PRO A 30 -11.94 6.14 -8.41
N CYS A 31 -11.97 4.81 -8.30
CA CYS A 31 -10.76 4.01 -8.11
C CYS A 31 -9.85 4.13 -9.33
N THR A 32 -8.55 4.34 -9.06
CA THR A 32 -7.52 4.55 -10.09
C THR A 32 -6.43 3.48 -10.08
N PHE A 33 -6.60 2.39 -9.33
CA PHE A 33 -5.58 1.34 -9.21
C PHE A 33 -5.23 0.71 -10.55
N GLY A 34 -3.93 0.78 -10.89
CA GLY A 34 -3.41 0.20 -12.12
C GLY A 34 -3.83 0.92 -13.42
N LEU A 35 -4.42 2.14 -13.35
CA LEU A 35 -4.69 2.96 -14.54
C LEU A 35 -3.40 3.54 -15.12
N GLU A 36 -2.49 3.94 -14.26
CA GLU A 36 -1.18 4.46 -14.68
C GLU A 36 -0.07 3.53 -14.21
N LYS A 37 0.99 3.45 -15.01
CA LYS A 37 2.20 2.76 -14.58
C LYS A 37 2.86 3.55 -13.45
N PRO A 38 3.37 2.90 -12.40
CA PRO A 38 4.09 3.58 -11.34
C PRO A 38 5.28 4.36 -11.90
N LYS A 39 5.42 5.63 -11.48
CA LYS A 39 6.53 6.52 -11.89
C LYS A 39 7.85 6.23 -11.14
N VAL A 40 7.82 5.33 -10.17
CA VAL A 40 8.95 4.96 -9.31
C VAL A 40 9.16 3.45 -9.34
N SER A 41 10.37 3.00 -9.00
CA SER A 41 10.66 1.57 -8.90
C SER A 41 9.92 0.92 -7.72
N GLN A 42 9.78 -0.40 -7.73
CA GLN A 42 9.20 -1.18 -6.63
C GLN A 42 9.98 -0.96 -5.33
N TYR A 43 11.32 -0.99 -5.38
CA TYR A 43 12.18 -0.67 -4.26
C TYR A 43 11.86 0.73 -3.68
N GLN A 44 11.85 1.76 -4.54
CA GLN A 44 11.55 3.13 -4.11
C GLN A 44 10.15 3.25 -3.51
N SER A 45 9.17 2.51 -4.02
CA SER A 45 7.81 2.50 -3.49
C SER A 45 7.76 1.93 -2.07
N LEU A 46 8.46 0.83 -1.80
CA LEU A 46 8.57 0.26 -0.45
C LEU A 46 9.31 1.19 0.51
N ILE A 47 10.41 1.82 0.08
CA ILE A 47 11.09 2.85 0.89
C ILE A 47 10.10 3.96 1.29
N ARG A 48 9.29 4.44 0.35
CA ARG A 48 8.28 5.47 0.62
C ARG A 48 7.19 4.98 1.58
N ALA A 49 6.76 3.72 1.45
CA ALA A 49 5.80 3.13 2.37
C ALA A 49 6.35 3.06 3.80
N VAL A 50 7.61 2.64 3.98
CA VAL A 50 8.30 2.66 5.29
C VAL A 50 8.42 4.08 5.85
N ILE A 51 8.77 5.07 5.02
CA ILE A 51 8.85 6.47 5.43
C ILE A 51 7.49 6.97 5.93
N ALA A 52 6.41 6.59 5.25
CA ALA A 52 5.06 7.06 5.55
C ALA A 52 4.43 6.45 6.82
N GLN A 53 5.01 5.37 7.37
CA GLN A 53 4.48 4.77 8.61
C GLN A 53 4.43 5.80 9.76
N GLN A 54 3.27 5.94 10.42
CA GLN A 54 3.08 6.75 11.63
C GLN A 54 3.52 8.23 11.51
N VAL A 55 3.48 8.81 10.32
CA VAL A 55 3.73 10.23 10.10
C VAL A 55 2.69 10.83 9.16
N SER A 56 2.52 12.15 9.20
CA SER A 56 1.63 12.84 8.27
C SER A 56 2.14 12.75 6.82
N THR A 57 1.24 12.84 5.86
CA THR A 57 1.58 12.86 4.42
C THR A 57 2.59 13.96 4.08
N ALA A 58 2.46 15.13 4.73
CA ALA A 58 3.40 16.25 4.54
C ALA A 58 4.82 15.91 5.04
N ALA A 59 4.92 15.31 6.24
CA ALA A 59 6.19 14.87 6.79
C ALA A 59 6.83 13.76 5.94
N ALA A 60 6.05 12.77 5.52
CA ALA A 60 6.53 11.69 4.64
C ALA A 60 7.07 12.24 3.31
N ARG A 61 6.40 13.23 2.72
CA ARG A 61 6.84 13.90 1.48
C ARG A 61 8.17 14.62 1.69
N THR A 62 8.32 15.37 2.79
CA THR A 62 9.55 16.09 3.12
C THR A 62 10.72 15.13 3.31
N ILE A 63 10.55 14.06 4.09
CA ILE A 63 11.60 13.07 4.34
C ILE A 63 11.99 12.35 3.03
N SER A 64 10.99 11.95 2.23
CA SER A 64 11.24 11.30 0.93
C SER A 64 11.99 12.22 -0.04
N GLY A 65 11.67 13.52 -0.06
CA GLY A 65 12.37 14.52 -0.86
C GLY A 65 13.84 14.63 -0.47
N ARG A 66 14.13 14.80 0.82
CA ARG A 66 15.50 14.86 1.35
C ARG A 66 16.31 13.59 1.06
N LEU A 67 15.67 12.41 1.21
CA LEU A 67 16.34 11.15 0.85
C LEU A 67 16.63 11.09 -0.66
N GLN A 68 15.70 11.55 -1.50
CA GLN A 68 15.88 11.58 -2.95
C GLN A 68 17.03 12.52 -3.34
N GLU A 69 17.17 13.69 -2.70
CA GLU A 69 18.30 14.61 -2.89
C GLU A 69 19.63 13.96 -2.49
N LYS A 70 19.68 13.33 -1.31
CA LYS A 70 20.87 12.56 -0.86
C LYS A 70 21.24 11.44 -1.85
N CYS A 71 20.26 10.84 -2.49
CA CYS A 71 20.43 9.82 -3.53
C CYS A 71 20.59 10.42 -4.94
N SER A 72 21.03 11.68 -5.10
CA SER A 72 21.23 12.34 -6.40
C SER A 72 20.03 12.20 -7.35
N GLY A 73 18.83 12.41 -6.81
CA GLY A 73 17.57 12.44 -7.56
C GLY A 73 16.87 11.08 -7.78
N SER A 74 17.51 9.93 -7.42
CA SER A 74 16.90 8.62 -7.63
C SER A 74 17.19 7.67 -6.46
N ILE A 75 16.14 7.22 -5.78
CA ILE A 75 16.22 6.27 -4.66
C ILE A 75 16.37 4.86 -5.23
N THR A 76 17.62 4.36 -5.30
CA THR A 76 17.94 2.98 -5.68
C THR A 76 18.67 2.27 -4.54
N ALA A 77 18.63 0.94 -4.51
CA ALA A 77 19.31 0.17 -3.46
C ALA A 77 20.82 0.48 -3.42
N ALA A 78 21.47 0.64 -4.57
CA ALA A 78 22.89 1.00 -4.62
C ALA A 78 23.17 2.37 -3.98
N ARG A 79 22.34 3.38 -4.27
CA ARG A 79 22.54 4.74 -3.72
C ARG A 79 22.19 4.82 -2.24
N VAL A 80 21.11 4.17 -1.81
CA VAL A 80 20.76 4.11 -0.38
C VAL A 80 21.80 3.31 0.39
N GLY A 81 22.32 2.21 -0.16
CA GLY A 81 23.36 1.38 0.45
C GLY A 81 24.72 2.08 0.55
N SER A 82 24.98 3.12 -0.23
CA SER A 82 26.20 3.93 -0.10
C SER A 82 26.12 5.03 0.97
N LEU A 83 24.91 5.29 1.53
CA LEU A 83 24.74 6.26 2.60
C LEU A 83 25.09 5.65 3.96
N SER A 84 25.75 6.43 4.81
CA SER A 84 25.96 6.08 6.21
C SER A 84 24.65 6.15 7.01
N LEU A 85 24.61 5.45 8.15
CA LEU A 85 23.44 5.51 9.07
C LEU A 85 23.15 6.96 9.53
N LYS A 86 24.21 7.77 9.74
CA LYS A 86 24.06 9.19 10.11
C LYS A 86 23.41 10.01 8.98
N GLU A 87 23.75 9.74 7.74
CA GLU A 87 23.11 10.40 6.58
C GLU A 87 21.66 10.01 6.45
N LEU A 88 21.30 8.74 6.63
CA LEU A 88 19.91 8.28 6.66
C LEU A 88 19.13 8.94 7.81
N GLN A 89 19.72 9.08 9.00
CA GLN A 89 19.09 9.81 10.11
C GLN A 89 18.90 11.29 9.80
N SER A 90 19.87 11.93 9.12
CA SER A 90 19.84 13.37 8.84
C SER A 90 18.69 13.81 7.93
N VAL A 91 18.10 12.89 7.14
CA VAL A 91 16.90 13.21 6.34
C VAL A 91 15.60 13.24 7.13
N GLY A 92 15.65 12.82 8.42
CA GLY A 92 14.49 12.79 9.32
C GLY A 92 13.95 11.40 9.60
N LEU A 93 14.73 10.34 9.33
CA LEU A 93 14.35 8.96 9.64
C LEU A 93 14.65 8.65 11.11
N THR A 94 13.70 7.99 11.78
CA THR A 94 13.93 7.39 13.11
C THR A 94 14.89 6.21 13.01
N GLY A 95 15.55 5.85 14.13
CA GLY A 95 16.45 4.70 14.16
C GLY A 95 15.80 3.39 13.66
N ALA A 96 14.54 3.16 14.03
CA ALA A 96 13.80 1.99 13.54
C ALA A 96 13.63 2.00 12.01
N LYS A 97 13.25 3.14 11.42
CA LYS A 97 13.13 3.27 9.95
C LYS A 97 14.46 3.15 9.23
N VAL A 98 15.53 3.70 9.82
CA VAL A 98 16.89 3.51 9.29
C VAL A 98 17.25 2.03 9.23
N ARG A 99 16.98 1.28 10.31
CA ARG A 99 17.18 -0.18 10.34
C ARG A 99 16.36 -0.89 9.26
N THR A 100 15.06 -0.62 9.18
CA THR A 100 14.17 -1.21 8.17
C THR A 100 14.67 -0.95 6.75
N ILE A 101 15.03 0.30 6.45
CA ILE A 101 15.52 0.70 5.12
C ILE A 101 16.87 0.04 4.82
N SER A 102 17.77 -0.08 5.82
CA SER A 102 19.05 -0.74 5.65
C SER A 102 18.88 -2.24 5.38
N GLU A 103 18.01 -2.95 6.12
CA GLU A 103 17.75 -4.37 5.89
C GLU A 103 17.13 -4.60 4.51
N LEU A 104 16.10 -3.83 4.12
CA LEU A 104 15.50 -3.90 2.80
C LEU A 104 16.52 -3.64 1.67
N THR A 105 17.42 -2.69 1.91
CA THR A 105 18.50 -2.35 0.97
C THR A 105 19.47 -3.51 0.80
N GLN A 106 19.91 -4.11 1.90
CA GLN A 106 20.82 -5.26 1.87
C GLN A 106 20.19 -6.47 1.18
N ALA A 107 18.93 -6.81 1.53
CA ALA A 107 18.18 -7.88 0.88
C ALA A 107 18.02 -7.66 -0.64
N SER A 108 17.86 -6.40 -1.05
CA SER A 108 17.82 -6.03 -2.48
C SER A 108 19.17 -6.18 -3.18
N LEU A 109 20.27 -5.79 -2.52
CA LEU A 109 21.64 -5.84 -3.09
C LEU A 109 22.18 -7.26 -3.13
N SER A 110 21.87 -8.09 -2.14
CA SER A 110 22.26 -9.51 -2.11
C SER A 110 21.48 -10.37 -3.11
N GLY A 111 20.34 -9.86 -3.61
CA GLY A 111 19.43 -10.62 -4.47
C GLY A 111 18.47 -11.53 -3.72
N GLU A 112 18.47 -11.50 -2.37
CA GLU A 112 17.48 -12.19 -1.52
C GLU A 112 16.06 -11.72 -1.87
N ILE A 113 15.87 -10.40 -2.01
CA ILE A 113 14.64 -9.80 -2.53
C ILE A 113 14.87 -9.38 -3.98
N ASN A 114 14.20 -10.06 -4.90
CA ASN A 114 14.25 -9.73 -6.32
C ASN A 114 12.95 -9.05 -6.77
N PHE A 115 12.90 -7.74 -6.68
CA PHE A 115 11.74 -6.94 -7.05
C PHE A 115 11.21 -7.20 -8.48
N ARG A 116 12.07 -7.58 -9.44
CA ARG A 116 11.64 -7.86 -10.82
C ARG A 116 10.68 -9.06 -10.90
N LYS A 117 10.75 -9.98 -9.94
CA LYS A 117 9.86 -11.14 -9.88
C LYS A 117 8.48 -10.80 -9.33
N PHE A 118 8.31 -9.74 -8.54
CA PHE A 118 7.06 -9.40 -7.86
C PHE A 118 5.86 -9.22 -8.81
N THR A 119 6.10 -8.83 -10.06
CA THR A 119 5.04 -8.74 -11.07
C THR A 119 4.40 -10.10 -11.38
N TYR A 120 5.15 -11.18 -11.19
CA TYR A 120 4.74 -12.56 -11.52
C TYR A 120 4.42 -13.41 -10.28
N MET A 121 4.77 -12.95 -9.08
CA MET A 121 4.52 -13.65 -7.83
C MET A 121 3.09 -13.42 -7.34
N SER A 122 2.57 -14.36 -6.55
CA SER A 122 1.32 -14.17 -5.82
C SER A 122 1.49 -13.16 -4.69
N ASP A 123 0.38 -12.65 -4.15
CA ASP A 123 0.41 -11.71 -3.04
C ASP A 123 0.97 -12.37 -1.77
N GLU A 124 0.65 -13.66 -1.54
CA GLU A 124 1.14 -14.47 -0.43
C GLU A 124 2.67 -14.68 -0.51
N GLU A 125 3.20 -14.94 -1.70
CA GLU A 125 4.64 -15.08 -1.91
C GLU A 125 5.37 -13.77 -1.62
N ILE A 126 4.83 -12.62 -2.05
CA ILE A 126 5.40 -11.29 -1.77
C ILE A 126 5.35 -10.98 -0.27
N ILE A 127 4.24 -11.29 0.39
CA ILE A 127 4.09 -11.13 1.84
C ILE A 127 5.13 -11.98 2.57
N LYS A 128 5.29 -13.24 2.17
CA LYS A 128 6.27 -14.16 2.76
C LYS A 128 7.71 -13.67 2.61
N ASP A 129 8.04 -13.03 1.50
CA ASP A 129 9.38 -12.49 1.25
C ASP A 129 9.64 -11.21 2.05
N LEU A 130 8.63 -10.34 2.23
CA LEU A 130 8.84 -9.00 2.78
C LEU A 130 8.59 -8.90 4.28
N VAL A 131 7.60 -9.62 4.84
CA VAL A 131 7.24 -9.52 6.28
C VAL A 131 8.35 -9.95 7.23
N PRO A 132 9.27 -10.89 6.90
CA PRO A 132 10.40 -11.20 7.76
C PRO A 132 11.37 -10.05 7.98
N LEU A 133 11.39 -9.03 7.09
CA LEU A 133 12.27 -7.87 7.24
C LEU A 133 11.80 -6.99 8.41
N PHE A 134 12.74 -6.56 9.23
CA PHE A 134 12.42 -5.72 10.38
C PHE A 134 11.60 -4.49 9.97
N GLY A 135 10.50 -4.24 10.68
CA GLY A 135 9.65 -3.06 10.48
C GLY A 135 8.77 -3.08 9.23
N ILE A 136 8.74 -4.17 8.47
CA ILE A 136 7.81 -4.38 7.35
C ILE A 136 6.71 -5.34 7.81
N GLY A 137 5.58 -4.79 8.26
CA GLY A 137 4.40 -5.58 8.59
C GLY A 137 3.50 -5.84 7.39
N GLN A 138 2.54 -6.77 7.55
CA GLN A 138 1.58 -7.13 6.52
C GLN A 138 0.88 -5.91 5.92
N TRP A 139 0.41 -4.97 6.73
CA TRP A 139 -0.22 -3.74 6.25
C TRP A 139 0.68 -2.95 5.27
N THR A 140 1.99 -2.86 5.54
CA THR A 140 2.93 -2.15 4.64
C THR A 140 3.05 -2.85 3.29
N VAL A 141 3.04 -4.18 3.28
CA VAL A 141 3.06 -4.98 2.05
C VAL A 141 1.73 -4.83 1.30
N GLU A 142 0.61 -4.89 1.98
CA GLU A 142 -0.73 -4.67 1.39
C GLU A 142 -0.82 -3.30 0.70
N MET A 143 -0.31 -2.23 1.31
CA MET A 143 -0.25 -0.90 0.68
C MET A 143 0.62 -0.92 -0.58
N PHE A 144 1.74 -1.63 -0.57
CA PHE A 144 2.58 -1.80 -1.75
C PHE A 144 1.86 -2.58 -2.87
N LEU A 145 1.19 -3.68 -2.53
CA LEU A 145 0.42 -4.50 -3.47
C LEU A 145 -0.68 -3.68 -4.15
N ILE A 146 -1.44 -2.91 -3.38
CA ILE A 146 -2.56 -2.10 -3.87
C ILE A 146 -2.06 -0.91 -4.69
N PHE A 147 -1.22 -0.05 -4.10
CA PHE A 147 -0.88 1.25 -4.67
C PHE A 147 0.24 1.20 -5.70
N HIS A 148 1.15 0.21 -5.61
CA HIS A 148 2.25 0.09 -6.58
C HIS A 148 2.00 -1.00 -7.62
N LEU A 149 1.63 -2.21 -7.20
CA LEU A 149 1.39 -3.30 -8.13
C LEU A 149 -0.02 -3.27 -8.76
N GLY A 150 -0.94 -2.46 -8.22
CA GLY A 150 -2.31 -2.34 -8.72
C GLY A 150 -3.12 -3.62 -8.55
N ARG A 151 -2.82 -4.42 -7.51
CA ARG A 151 -3.55 -5.64 -7.18
C ARG A 151 -4.98 -5.30 -6.78
N LEU A 152 -5.96 -6.00 -7.34
CA LEU A 152 -7.38 -5.69 -7.12
C LEU A 152 -8.03 -6.49 -5.99
N ASP A 153 -7.32 -7.47 -5.43
CA ASP A 153 -7.91 -8.39 -4.45
C ASP A 153 -7.18 -8.45 -3.11
N VAL A 154 -6.59 -7.35 -2.69
CA VAL A 154 -6.00 -7.20 -1.36
C VAL A 154 -7.03 -6.61 -0.40
N TRP A 155 -7.18 -7.21 0.81
CA TRP A 155 -8.17 -6.78 1.80
C TRP A 155 -7.51 -6.39 3.12
N PRO A 156 -7.16 -5.09 3.32
CA PRO A 156 -6.42 -4.62 4.49
C PRO A 156 -7.34 -4.42 5.70
N VAL A 157 -7.78 -5.51 6.31
CA VAL A 157 -8.74 -5.51 7.43
C VAL A 157 -8.23 -4.84 8.70
N ASP A 158 -6.91 -4.79 8.87
CA ASP A 158 -6.28 -4.12 10.01
C ASP A 158 -6.14 -2.60 9.82
N ASP A 159 -6.41 -2.09 8.60
CA ASP A 159 -6.41 -0.66 8.32
C ASP A 159 -7.60 0.03 8.99
N LEU A 160 -7.28 0.96 9.91
CA LEU A 160 -8.31 1.67 10.69
C LEU A 160 -9.23 2.53 9.81
N ALA A 161 -8.69 3.14 8.74
CA ALA A 161 -9.50 3.99 7.86
C ALA A 161 -10.41 3.14 6.98
N VAL A 162 -9.98 1.95 6.54
CA VAL A 162 -10.87 1.00 5.85
C VAL A 162 -12.03 0.59 6.77
N ARG A 163 -11.75 0.24 8.03
CA ARG A 163 -12.80 -0.15 8.99
C ARG A 163 -13.76 1.00 9.27
N ARG A 164 -13.26 2.20 9.54
CA ARG A 164 -14.10 3.39 9.75
C ARG A 164 -14.97 3.70 8.54
N GLY A 165 -14.40 3.64 7.34
CA GLY A 165 -15.16 3.88 6.12
C GLY A 165 -16.23 2.82 5.88
N TRP A 166 -15.94 1.56 6.19
CA TRP A 166 -16.94 0.50 6.19
C TRP A 166 -18.10 0.83 7.13
N ASP A 167 -17.78 1.18 8.40
CA ASP A 167 -18.80 1.53 9.39
C ASP A 167 -19.63 2.74 8.95
N ASN A 168 -19.01 3.77 8.38
CA ASN A 168 -19.72 4.96 7.88
C ASN A 168 -20.67 4.61 6.73
N LEU A 169 -20.25 3.75 5.80
CA LEU A 169 -21.10 3.33 4.67
C LEU A 169 -22.30 2.48 5.10
N HIS A 170 -22.14 1.67 6.15
CA HIS A 170 -23.17 0.77 6.66
C HIS A 170 -23.93 1.34 7.86
N LEU A 171 -23.62 2.57 8.27
CA LEU A 171 -24.23 3.23 9.44
C LEU A 171 -24.12 2.39 10.71
N ASN A 172 -22.99 1.70 10.87
CA ASN A 172 -22.75 0.87 12.06
C ASN A 172 -22.59 1.76 13.30
N SER A 173 -23.26 1.41 14.39
CA SER A 173 -23.12 2.09 15.69
C SER A 173 -21.88 1.65 16.45
N GLU A 174 -21.38 0.45 16.19
CA GLU A 174 -20.22 -0.14 16.84
C GLU A 174 -19.09 -0.38 15.82
N PRO A 175 -17.83 -0.09 16.18
CA PRO A 175 -16.69 -0.29 15.29
C PRO A 175 -16.53 -1.75 14.88
N ILE A 176 -16.48 -2.02 13.58
CA ILE A 176 -16.25 -3.36 13.05
C ILE A 176 -14.87 -3.89 13.43
N LYS A 177 -14.81 -5.14 13.88
CA LYS A 177 -13.56 -5.83 14.21
C LYS A 177 -12.92 -6.42 12.95
N PRO A 178 -11.57 -6.49 12.86
CA PRO A 178 -10.87 -7.03 11.69
C PRO A 178 -11.39 -8.41 11.25
N LYS A 179 -11.60 -9.32 12.21
CA LYS A 179 -12.11 -10.68 11.92
C LYS A 179 -13.50 -10.66 11.27
N ALA A 180 -14.39 -9.78 11.72
CA ALA A 180 -15.73 -9.65 11.13
C ALA A 180 -15.63 -9.04 9.72
N LEU A 181 -14.82 -7.98 9.55
CA LEU A 181 -14.61 -7.37 8.24
C LEU A 181 -13.97 -8.36 7.25
N ASN A 182 -13.08 -9.23 7.71
CA ASN A 182 -12.48 -10.26 6.86
C ASN A 182 -13.53 -11.18 6.25
N LEU A 183 -14.45 -11.70 7.06
CA LEU A 183 -15.53 -12.57 6.58
C LEU A 183 -16.46 -11.86 5.59
N LEU A 184 -16.76 -10.58 5.82
CA LEU A 184 -17.57 -9.77 4.90
C LEU A 184 -16.85 -9.51 3.57
N GLY A 185 -15.52 -9.57 3.55
CA GLY A 185 -14.70 -9.41 2.35
C GLY A 185 -14.84 -10.58 1.35
N ASP A 186 -15.26 -11.75 1.79
CA ASP A 186 -15.30 -12.95 0.92
C ASP A 186 -16.24 -12.77 -0.29
N GLN A 187 -17.37 -12.09 -0.10
CA GLN A 187 -18.31 -11.78 -1.18
C GLN A 187 -17.73 -10.85 -2.26
N PHE A 188 -16.65 -10.13 -1.95
CA PHE A 188 -15.95 -9.21 -2.85
C PHE A 188 -14.66 -9.81 -3.43
N SER A 189 -14.48 -11.11 -3.37
CA SER A 189 -13.30 -11.78 -3.92
C SER A 189 -13.04 -11.35 -5.36
N GLY A 190 -11.77 -11.06 -5.69
CA GLY A 190 -11.32 -10.49 -6.96
C GLY A 190 -11.44 -8.97 -7.08
N MET A 191 -12.02 -8.25 -6.09
CA MET A 191 -12.21 -6.79 -6.15
C MET A 191 -12.10 -6.10 -4.78
N ARG A 192 -11.57 -6.78 -3.76
CA ARG A 192 -11.46 -6.28 -2.38
C ARG A 192 -10.69 -4.97 -2.25
N SER A 193 -9.65 -4.75 -3.07
CA SER A 193 -8.93 -3.47 -3.08
C SER A 193 -9.79 -2.29 -3.54
N VAL A 194 -10.73 -2.52 -4.47
CA VAL A 194 -11.65 -1.47 -4.93
C VAL A 194 -12.68 -1.14 -3.84
N VAL A 195 -13.12 -2.14 -3.09
CA VAL A 195 -13.97 -1.94 -1.90
C VAL A 195 -13.21 -1.12 -0.85
N ALA A 196 -11.95 -1.49 -0.55
CA ALA A 196 -11.09 -0.74 0.36
C ALA A 196 -10.89 0.73 -0.09
N TRP A 197 -10.75 0.97 -1.40
CA TRP A 197 -10.68 2.33 -1.94
C TRP A 197 -11.87 3.19 -1.53
N TYR A 198 -13.08 2.67 -1.68
CA TYR A 198 -14.29 3.41 -1.30
C TYR A 198 -14.44 3.54 0.21
N CYS A 199 -14.00 2.55 0.99
CA CYS A 199 -13.91 2.69 2.45
C CYS A 199 -12.95 3.83 2.85
N TRP A 200 -11.73 3.91 2.31
CA TRP A 200 -10.81 5.01 2.59
C TRP A 200 -11.39 6.39 2.23
N ARG A 201 -12.22 6.48 1.22
CA ARG A 201 -12.85 7.74 0.79
C ARG A 201 -14.04 8.13 1.66
N ALA A 202 -14.66 7.16 2.34
CA ALA A 202 -15.78 7.34 3.23
C ALA A 202 -15.37 7.44 4.72
N SER A 203 -14.06 7.33 5.03
CA SER A 203 -13.52 7.35 6.40
C SER A 203 -13.45 8.75 7.01
#